data_bbac3ed454742365edb27c663688af27
#
_entry.id   bbac3ed454742365edb27c663688af27
#
_cell.length_a   1.000
_cell.length_b   1.000
_cell.length_c   1.000
_cell.angle_alpha   90.00
_cell.angle_beta   90.00
_cell.angle_gamma   90.00
#
_symmetry.space_group_name_H-M   'P 1'
#
loop_
_entity.id
_entity.type
_entity.pdbx_description
1 polymer ?
#
loop_
_entity_poly.entity_id
_entity_poly.type
_entity_poly.pdbx_seq_one_letter_code
_entity_poly.pdbx_strand_id
1 'polypeptide(L)'
;MLKRRDAFLKKSALAVSVALLLSSQALAHKTITDSTAGIIWIDGGGQSVEKVAVIDRQLNDTGYNFAVGSGAAILDADKSMAVGNKTAVFNADNSVALGYGSQVNGESNVLSVGAGPSGYGVSVDGAPETRRIINVSDGVKDSDAATKGQMDNAIADAVRVSGDALRGEIG
;
A
#
# COMPACT_ATOMS: atom_id res chain seq x y z
N MET A 1 60.47 -6.12 -13.25
CA MET A 1 59.31 -5.52 -13.97
C MET A 1 58.00 -6.24 -13.70
N LEU A 2 57.93 -7.55 -13.54
CA LEU A 2 56.67 -8.30 -13.26
C LEU A 2 55.99 -7.92 -11.93
N LYS A 3 56.74 -7.80 -10.83
CA LYS A 3 56.18 -7.49 -9.51
C LYS A 3 55.40 -6.15 -9.43
N ARG A 4 55.76 -5.17 -10.24
CA ARG A 4 55.05 -3.88 -10.29
C ARG A 4 53.71 -3.96 -11.07
N ARG A 5 53.65 -4.82 -12.08
CA ARG A 5 52.40 -5.05 -12.85
C ARG A 5 51.34 -5.75 -12.03
N ASP A 6 51.76 -6.75 -11.23
CA ASP A 6 50.84 -7.51 -10.35
C ASP A 6 50.26 -6.64 -9.24
N ALA A 7 51.04 -5.72 -8.66
CA ALA A 7 50.58 -4.77 -7.66
C ALA A 7 49.59 -3.75 -8.24
N PHE A 8 49.83 -3.32 -9.50
CA PHE A 8 48.91 -2.40 -10.19
C PHE A 8 47.58 -3.09 -10.55
N LEU A 9 47.60 -4.30 -11.06
CA LEU A 9 46.41 -5.10 -11.39
C LEU A 9 45.57 -5.40 -10.14
N LYS A 10 46.21 -5.73 -9.01
CA LYS A 10 45.52 -5.95 -7.73
C LYS A 10 44.84 -4.69 -7.21
N LYS A 11 45.47 -3.52 -7.35
CA LYS A 11 44.89 -2.24 -6.96
C LYS A 11 43.72 -1.84 -7.88
N SER A 12 43.85 -2.11 -9.18
CA SER A 12 42.78 -1.84 -10.14
C SER A 12 41.57 -2.74 -9.93
N ALA A 13 41.77 -4.02 -9.66
CA ALA A 13 40.72 -4.97 -9.33
C ALA A 13 39.98 -4.59 -8.06
N LEU A 14 40.71 -4.16 -7.01
CA LEU A 14 40.12 -3.70 -5.76
C LEU A 14 39.30 -2.41 -5.97
N ALA A 15 39.85 -1.45 -6.75
CA ALA A 15 39.13 -0.21 -7.05
C ALA A 15 37.84 -0.45 -7.83
N VAL A 16 37.84 -1.37 -8.80
CA VAL A 16 36.65 -1.76 -9.56
C VAL A 16 35.64 -2.47 -8.67
N SER A 17 36.07 -3.34 -7.78
CA SER A 17 35.21 -4.04 -6.83
C SER A 17 34.57 -3.07 -5.83
N VAL A 18 35.33 -2.08 -5.33
CA VAL A 18 34.80 -1.05 -4.45
C VAL A 18 33.84 -0.11 -5.18
N ALA A 19 34.13 0.26 -6.43
CA ALA A 19 33.24 1.07 -7.26
C ALA A 19 31.93 0.34 -7.57
N LEU A 20 31.96 -0.97 -7.85
CA LEU A 20 30.78 -1.81 -8.04
C LEU A 20 29.95 -1.94 -6.75
N LEU A 21 30.58 -2.07 -5.59
CA LEU A 21 29.91 -2.08 -4.30
C LEU A 21 29.27 -0.74 -3.96
N LEU A 22 29.94 0.37 -4.26
CA LEU A 22 29.41 1.72 -4.06
C LEU A 22 28.29 2.04 -5.04
N SER A 23 28.36 1.58 -6.29
CA SER A 23 27.30 1.77 -7.26
C SER A 23 26.06 0.91 -6.93
N SER A 24 26.24 -0.28 -6.35
CA SER A 24 25.12 -1.09 -5.87
C SER A 24 24.45 -0.52 -4.62
N GLN A 25 25.20 0.21 -3.79
CA GLN A 25 24.63 0.90 -2.63
C GLN A 25 23.97 2.23 -2.99
N ALA A 26 24.43 2.95 -4.01
CA ALA A 26 23.77 4.17 -4.50
C ALA A 26 22.44 3.90 -5.21
N LEU A 27 22.20 2.65 -5.63
CA LEU A 27 20.94 2.16 -6.20
C LEU A 27 20.11 1.36 -5.19
N ALA A 28 20.51 1.33 -3.93
CA ALA A 28 19.77 0.67 -2.87
C ALA A 28 18.52 1.48 -2.47
N HIS A 29 17.62 1.65 -3.41
CA HIS A 29 16.22 1.45 -3.11
C HIS A 29 16.14 0.05 -2.49
N LYS A 30 15.70 -0.05 -1.24
CA LYS A 30 15.57 -1.34 -0.57
C LYS A 30 14.70 -2.26 -1.42
N THR A 31 15.34 -3.01 -2.29
CA THR A 31 14.73 -4.14 -2.94
C THR A 31 14.74 -5.24 -1.88
N ILE A 32 13.60 -5.68 -1.41
CA ILE A 32 13.52 -6.92 -0.62
C ILE A 32 13.76 -8.06 -1.61
N THR A 33 15.01 -8.33 -1.93
CA THR A 33 15.41 -9.45 -2.79
C THR A 33 15.71 -10.71 -2.03
N ASP A 34 15.81 -10.59 -0.70
CA ASP A 34 16.19 -11.72 0.14
C ASP A 34 15.51 -11.57 1.49
N SER A 35 14.26 -11.96 1.55
CA SER A 35 13.61 -12.13 2.83
C SER A 35 13.84 -13.55 3.31
N THR A 36 14.85 -13.73 4.13
CA THR A 36 14.90 -14.91 5.01
C THR A 36 13.70 -14.98 5.97
N ALA A 37 12.83 -13.99 5.94
CA ALA A 37 11.69 -13.82 6.82
C ALA A 37 10.32 -13.99 6.14
N GLY A 38 10.24 -14.21 4.84
CA GLY A 38 8.97 -14.44 4.16
C GLY A 38 9.12 -14.49 2.64
N ILE A 39 8.35 -15.35 2.01
CA ILE A 39 8.31 -15.46 0.54
C ILE A 39 7.12 -14.64 0.07
N ILE A 40 7.39 -13.56 -0.66
CA ILE A 40 6.36 -12.82 -1.38
C ILE A 40 6.33 -13.38 -2.80
N TRP A 41 5.29 -14.15 -3.11
CA TRP A 41 5.04 -14.63 -4.45
C TRP A 41 4.28 -13.59 -5.24
N ILE A 42 4.86 -13.15 -6.37
CA ILE A 42 4.15 -12.35 -7.34
C ILE A 42 4.08 -13.19 -8.60
N ASP A 43 2.89 -13.72 -8.86
CA ASP A 43 2.63 -14.41 -10.13
C ASP A 43 2.32 -13.35 -11.18
N GLY A 44 3.25 -13.17 -12.09
CA GLY A 44 3.12 -12.26 -13.24
C GLY A 44 2.48 -12.90 -14.46
N GLY A 45 1.73 -14.00 -14.32
CA GLY A 45 1.05 -14.61 -15.44
C GLY A 45 2.01 -15.17 -16.50
N GLY A 46 3.09 -15.83 -16.06
CA GLY A 46 4.07 -16.49 -16.96
C GLY A 46 5.18 -15.57 -17.46
N GLN A 47 5.23 -14.35 -16.99
CA GLN A 47 6.39 -13.46 -17.19
C GLN A 47 7.29 -13.52 -15.94
N SER A 48 8.58 -13.43 -16.16
CA SER A 48 9.57 -13.40 -15.08
C SER A 48 9.20 -12.37 -14.01
N VAL A 49 9.37 -12.74 -12.75
CA VAL A 49 9.17 -11.85 -11.58
C VAL A 49 9.96 -10.56 -11.80
N GLU A 50 9.31 -9.54 -12.32
CA GLU A 50 9.90 -8.22 -12.41
C GLU A 50 9.73 -7.50 -11.07
N LYS A 51 10.85 -7.27 -10.46
CA LYS A 51 11.17 -6.38 -9.34
C LYS A 51 9.98 -5.75 -8.62
N VAL A 52 9.68 -6.26 -7.46
CA VAL A 52 8.95 -5.48 -6.44
C VAL A 52 9.87 -4.35 -6.00
N ALA A 53 9.64 -3.16 -6.48
CA ALA A 53 10.30 -1.99 -5.95
C ALA A 53 9.52 -1.52 -4.72
N VAL A 54 10.03 -1.80 -3.55
CA VAL A 54 9.61 -1.10 -2.34
C VAL A 54 10.31 0.24 -2.36
N ILE A 55 9.59 1.31 -2.66
CA ILE A 55 10.11 2.66 -2.56
C ILE A 55 9.75 3.16 -1.16
N ASP A 56 10.63 2.93 -0.23
CA ASP A 56 10.64 3.69 1.01
C ASP A 56 11.50 4.94 0.77
N ARG A 57 10.86 6.08 0.65
CA ARG A 57 11.51 7.37 0.44
C ARG A 57 11.64 8.15 1.73
N GLN A 58 11.78 7.49 2.83
CA GLN A 58 11.98 8.15 4.09
C GLN A 58 13.39 8.68 4.22
N LEU A 59 13.51 9.97 4.19
CA LEU A 59 14.77 10.66 4.41
C LEU A 59 15.15 10.74 5.90
N ASN A 60 14.26 10.44 6.83
CA ASN A 60 14.49 10.70 8.25
C ASN A 60 13.89 9.69 9.21
N ASP A 61 13.44 8.49 8.78
CA ASP A 61 12.70 7.70 9.73
C ASP A 61 12.83 6.19 9.67
N THR A 62 12.57 5.62 10.81
CA THR A 62 12.37 4.19 11.07
C THR A 62 11.07 3.63 10.55
N GLY A 63 10.26 4.41 9.94
CA GLY A 63 8.97 4.36 9.27
C GLY A 63 8.08 3.16 9.42
N TYR A 64 8.59 1.97 9.59
CA TYR A 64 7.81 0.73 9.65
C TYR A 64 6.80 0.60 8.50
N ASN A 65 7.18 1.02 7.30
CA ASN A 65 6.34 0.99 6.11
C ASN A 65 6.46 -0.33 5.36
N PHE A 66 5.39 -0.73 4.70
CA PHE A 66 5.36 -1.92 3.85
C PHE A 66 4.70 -1.62 2.51
N ALA A 67 5.44 -1.76 1.41
CA ALA A 67 4.93 -1.54 0.07
C ALA A 67 5.23 -2.74 -0.84
N VAL A 68 4.22 -3.22 -1.55
CA VAL A 68 4.31 -4.34 -2.49
C VAL A 68 3.55 -4.02 -3.75
N GLY A 69 4.23 -4.07 -4.89
CA GLY A 69 3.65 -3.85 -6.21
C GLY A 69 4.52 -2.97 -7.09
N SER A 70 4.40 -3.11 -8.39
CA SER A 70 5.08 -2.24 -9.34
C SER A 70 4.54 -0.81 -9.22
N GLY A 71 5.39 0.16 -8.91
CA GLY A 71 4.99 1.54 -8.67
C GLY A 71 4.21 1.77 -7.37
N ALA A 72 4.20 0.82 -6.42
CA ALA A 72 3.73 1.08 -5.07
C ALA A 72 4.65 2.08 -4.38
N ALA A 73 4.09 3.11 -3.75
CA ALA A 73 4.84 4.20 -3.14
C ALA A 73 4.28 4.60 -1.77
N ILE A 74 5.17 4.86 -0.82
CA ILE A 74 4.86 5.47 0.47
C ILE A 74 5.81 6.64 0.65
N LEU A 75 5.28 7.86 0.74
CA LEU A 75 6.04 9.09 0.80
C LEU A 75 5.53 9.98 1.93
N ASP A 76 6.46 10.47 2.77
CA ASP A 76 6.15 11.32 3.92
C ASP A 76 5.06 10.69 4.81
N ALA A 77 5.23 9.41 5.13
CA ALA A 77 4.28 8.60 5.89
C ALA A 77 4.99 7.50 6.67
N ASP A 78 4.49 7.22 7.88
CA ASP A 78 5.01 6.21 8.78
C ASP A 78 3.97 5.13 9.08
N LYS A 79 4.44 3.91 9.38
CA LYS A 79 3.60 2.78 9.80
C LYS A 79 2.47 2.49 8.82
N SER A 80 2.73 2.71 7.54
CA SER A 80 1.74 2.63 6.47
C SER A 80 2.00 1.47 5.53
N MET A 81 0.97 1.09 4.80
CA MET A 81 1.00 -0.06 3.89
C MET A 81 0.42 0.32 2.52
N ALA A 82 1.14 -0.03 1.46
CA ALA A 82 0.69 0.10 0.08
C ALA A 82 0.82 -1.25 -0.62
N VAL A 83 -0.29 -1.91 -0.88
CA VAL A 83 -0.33 -3.26 -1.46
C VAL A 83 -1.13 -3.28 -2.76
N GLY A 84 -0.43 -3.52 -3.84
CA GLY A 84 -0.96 -3.51 -5.20
C GLY A 84 -0.14 -2.62 -6.12
N ASN A 85 -0.20 -2.90 -7.42
CA ASN A 85 0.51 -2.08 -8.39
C ASN A 85 -0.05 -0.64 -8.40
N LYS A 86 0.83 0.33 -8.49
CA LYS A 86 0.50 1.77 -8.53
C LYS A 86 -0.30 2.27 -7.33
N THR A 87 -0.21 1.58 -6.19
CA THR A 87 -0.75 2.07 -4.92
C THR A 87 0.10 3.21 -4.36
N ALA A 88 -0.50 4.10 -3.60
CA ALA A 88 0.20 5.22 -3.01
C ALA A 88 -0.33 5.59 -1.62
N VAL A 89 0.58 5.87 -0.69
CA VAL A 89 0.28 6.52 0.59
C VAL A 89 1.17 7.75 0.69
N PHE A 90 0.58 8.93 0.73
CA PHE A 90 1.28 10.20 0.76
C PHE A 90 0.81 11.05 1.93
N ASN A 91 1.77 11.61 2.69
CA ASN A 91 1.51 12.51 3.81
C ASN A 91 0.49 11.94 4.82
N ALA A 92 0.58 10.65 5.14
CA ALA A 92 -0.45 9.96 5.92
C ALA A 92 0.16 8.81 6.73
N ASP A 93 0.02 8.85 8.03
CA ASP A 93 0.52 7.83 8.93
C ASP A 93 -0.52 6.75 9.25
N ASN A 94 -0.06 5.55 9.64
CA ASN A 94 -0.91 4.43 10.05
C ASN A 94 -2.01 4.09 9.02
N SER A 95 -1.73 4.23 7.75
CA SER A 95 -2.73 4.13 6.69
C SER A 95 -2.43 2.99 5.72
N VAL A 96 -3.47 2.48 5.09
CA VAL A 96 -3.39 1.35 4.17
C VAL A 96 -4.02 1.72 2.84
N ALA A 97 -3.27 1.55 1.73
CA ALA A 97 -3.79 1.56 0.37
C ALA A 97 -3.77 0.14 -0.19
N LEU A 98 -4.92 -0.40 -0.53
CA LEU A 98 -5.09 -1.78 -0.95
C LEU A 98 -5.74 -1.91 -2.32
N GLY A 99 -5.05 -2.57 -3.24
CA GLY A 99 -5.52 -2.84 -4.60
C GLY A 99 -4.97 -1.85 -5.63
N TYR A 100 -4.98 -2.26 -6.91
CA TYR A 100 -4.43 -1.49 -8.02
C TYR A 100 -4.86 -0.02 -7.98
N GLY A 101 -3.90 0.88 -7.97
CA GLY A 101 -4.11 2.32 -7.99
C GLY A 101 -4.79 2.92 -6.78
N SER A 102 -5.03 2.15 -5.70
CA SER A 102 -5.60 2.69 -4.46
C SER A 102 -4.65 3.70 -3.84
N GLN A 103 -5.21 4.79 -3.29
CA GLN A 103 -4.42 5.89 -2.75
C GLN A 103 -4.95 6.38 -1.42
N VAL A 104 -4.02 6.83 -0.58
CA VAL A 104 -4.26 7.68 0.59
C VAL A 104 -3.46 8.95 0.41
N ASN A 105 -4.05 10.11 0.57
CA ASN A 105 -3.38 11.40 0.42
C ASN A 105 -3.80 12.38 1.52
N GLY A 106 -2.92 12.57 2.51
CA GLY A 106 -3.13 13.52 3.59
C GLY A 106 -4.05 13.07 4.73
N GLU A 107 -4.56 11.85 4.69
CA GLU A 107 -5.48 11.31 5.72
C GLU A 107 -4.81 10.17 6.47
N SER A 108 -4.59 10.32 7.77
CA SER A 108 -4.00 9.27 8.61
C SER A 108 -5.06 8.35 9.23
N ASN A 109 -4.64 7.13 9.59
CA ASN A 109 -5.47 6.10 10.24
C ASN A 109 -6.64 5.62 9.37
N VAL A 110 -6.44 5.50 8.07
CA VAL A 110 -7.48 5.08 7.11
C VAL A 110 -7.08 3.83 6.32
N LEU A 111 -8.08 3.11 5.85
CA LEU A 111 -7.95 2.09 4.81
C LEU A 111 -8.62 2.60 3.53
N SER A 112 -7.85 2.77 2.49
CA SER A 112 -8.33 3.10 1.16
C SER A 112 -8.31 1.87 0.25
N VAL A 113 -9.43 1.64 -0.41
CA VAL A 113 -9.57 0.57 -1.43
C VAL A 113 -9.86 1.13 -2.83
N GLY A 114 -9.61 2.41 -3.05
CA GLY A 114 -9.84 3.08 -4.32
C GLY A 114 -8.84 4.20 -4.59
N ALA A 115 -8.84 4.70 -5.81
CA ALA A 115 -7.98 5.82 -6.21
C ALA A 115 -8.49 7.18 -5.70
N GLY A 116 -9.73 7.23 -5.22
CA GLY A 116 -10.40 8.48 -4.92
C GLY A 116 -10.89 9.22 -6.17
N PRO A 117 -11.61 10.31 -6.00
CA PRO A 117 -12.11 11.12 -7.10
C PRO A 117 -10.97 11.81 -7.85
N SER A 118 -11.25 12.27 -9.06
CA SER A 118 -10.29 13.05 -9.85
C SER A 118 -9.74 14.23 -9.04
N GLY A 119 -8.41 14.35 -9.00
CA GLY A 119 -7.71 15.39 -8.23
C GLY A 119 -7.40 15.03 -6.76
N TYR A 120 -7.85 13.87 -6.28
CA TYR A 120 -7.53 13.41 -4.92
C TYR A 120 -6.04 13.09 -4.74
N GLY A 121 -5.42 12.49 -5.73
CA GLY A 121 -4.02 12.11 -5.71
C GLY A 121 -3.44 12.00 -7.10
N VAL A 122 -2.55 11.04 -7.31
CA VAL A 122 -1.94 10.81 -8.62
C VAL A 122 -2.94 10.10 -9.53
N SER A 123 -3.10 10.59 -10.75
CA SER A 123 -3.93 9.90 -11.75
C SER A 123 -3.30 8.56 -12.13
N VAL A 124 -4.06 7.50 -12.01
CA VAL A 124 -3.65 6.13 -12.40
C VAL A 124 -4.68 5.59 -13.38
N ASP A 125 -4.23 5.38 -14.62
CA ASP A 125 -5.10 4.86 -15.66
C ASP A 125 -5.67 3.48 -15.31
N GLY A 126 -6.98 3.32 -15.47
CA GLY A 126 -7.70 2.09 -15.16
C GLY A 126 -7.89 1.81 -13.66
N ALA A 127 -7.50 2.71 -12.77
CA ALA A 127 -7.77 2.55 -11.34
C ALA A 127 -9.22 2.97 -11.03
N PRO A 128 -10.00 2.10 -10.35
CA PRO A 128 -11.34 2.48 -9.94
C PRO A 128 -11.29 3.52 -8.80
N GLU A 129 -12.10 4.55 -8.89
CA GLU A 129 -12.22 5.57 -7.83
C GLU A 129 -12.63 4.96 -6.50
N THR A 130 -13.55 4.01 -6.53
CA THR A 130 -14.08 3.32 -5.34
C THR A 130 -14.20 1.82 -5.56
N ARG A 131 -14.24 1.04 -4.47
CA ARG A 131 -14.55 -0.40 -4.48
C ARG A 131 -15.59 -0.73 -3.42
N ARG A 132 -16.41 -1.72 -3.70
CA ARG A 132 -17.26 -2.33 -2.68
C ARG A 132 -16.44 -3.29 -1.83
N ILE A 133 -16.72 -3.32 -0.54
CA ILE A 133 -16.26 -4.38 0.35
C ILE A 133 -17.38 -5.41 0.44
N ILE A 134 -17.12 -6.63 0.00
CA ILE A 134 -18.10 -7.72 -0.06
C ILE A 134 -17.70 -8.87 0.89
N ASN A 135 -18.65 -9.76 1.18
CA ASN A 135 -18.46 -10.88 2.10
C ASN A 135 -18.12 -10.43 3.54
N VAL A 136 -18.65 -9.28 3.93
CA VAL A 136 -18.55 -8.76 5.29
C VAL A 136 -19.68 -9.34 6.10
N SER A 137 -19.37 -9.86 7.28
CA SER A 137 -20.38 -10.29 8.25
C SER A 137 -21.06 -9.10 8.91
N ASP A 138 -22.24 -9.32 9.47
CA ASP A 138 -22.92 -8.31 10.26
C ASP A 138 -22.04 -7.83 11.42
N GLY A 139 -22.01 -6.54 11.64
CA GLY A 139 -21.30 -5.92 12.76
C GLY A 139 -21.92 -6.33 14.10
N VAL A 140 -21.06 -6.57 15.09
CA VAL A 140 -21.46 -6.99 16.44
C VAL A 140 -21.10 -5.93 17.47
N LYS A 141 -19.99 -5.24 17.27
CA LYS A 141 -19.51 -4.15 18.14
C LYS A 141 -19.73 -2.81 17.47
N ASP A 142 -19.80 -1.76 18.24
CA ASP A 142 -20.00 -0.39 17.76
C ASP A 142 -18.92 0.07 16.75
N SER A 143 -17.73 -0.52 16.83
CA SER A 143 -16.61 -0.22 15.93
C SER A 143 -16.57 -1.08 14.66
N ASP A 144 -17.47 -2.06 14.52
CA ASP A 144 -17.49 -2.93 13.36
C ASP A 144 -18.16 -2.23 12.16
N ALA A 145 -17.77 -2.63 10.96
CA ALA A 145 -18.48 -2.21 9.77
C ALA A 145 -19.89 -2.83 9.76
N ALA A 146 -20.90 -2.02 9.52
CA ALA A 146 -22.26 -2.51 9.33
C ALA A 146 -22.45 -2.99 7.88
N THR A 147 -23.17 -4.08 7.70
CA THR A 147 -23.59 -4.52 6.37
C THR A 147 -24.74 -3.66 5.85
N LYS A 148 -24.90 -3.64 4.53
CA LYS A 148 -26.09 -3.01 3.91
C LYS A 148 -27.39 -3.63 4.43
N GLY A 149 -27.39 -4.95 4.70
CA GLY A 149 -28.55 -5.63 5.26
C GLY A 149 -28.95 -5.13 6.65
N GLN A 150 -27.98 -4.92 7.53
CA GLN A 150 -28.22 -4.35 8.87
C GLN A 150 -28.80 -2.92 8.76
N MET A 151 -28.24 -2.10 7.88
CA MET A 151 -28.73 -0.74 7.68
C MET A 151 -30.16 -0.73 7.11
N ASP A 152 -30.43 -1.51 6.08
CA ASP A 152 -31.78 -1.58 5.46
C ASP A 152 -32.82 -2.06 6.47
N ASN A 153 -32.51 -3.08 7.27
CA ASN A 153 -33.40 -3.59 8.32
C ASN A 153 -33.65 -2.56 9.42
N ALA A 154 -32.64 -1.86 9.88
CA ALA A 154 -32.77 -0.81 10.90
C ALA A 154 -33.66 0.35 10.39
N ILE A 155 -33.51 0.75 9.14
CA ILE A 155 -34.36 1.78 8.52
C ILE A 155 -35.81 1.31 8.41
N ALA A 156 -36.04 0.09 7.94
CA ALA A 156 -37.37 -0.51 7.83
C ALA A 156 -38.08 -0.58 9.18
N ASP A 157 -37.36 -1.03 10.22
CA ASP A 157 -37.90 -1.09 11.59
C ASP A 157 -38.21 0.30 12.14
N ALA A 158 -37.37 1.29 11.95
CA ALA A 158 -37.63 2.67 12.39
C ALA A 158 -38.86 3.27 11.70
N VAL A 159 -39.03 3.05 10.39
CA VAL A 159 -40.21 3.49 9.64
C VAL A 159 -41.47 2.81 10.14
N ARG A 160 -41.43 1.51 10.40
CA ARG A 160 -42.57 0.74 10.93
C ARG A 160 -43.00 1.26 12.30
N VAL A 161 -42.06 1.42 13.23
CA VAL A 161 -42.32 1.93 14.58
C VAL A 161 -42.93 3.34 14.54
N SER A 162 -42.39 4.23 13.71
CA SER A 162 -42.95 5.59 13.53
C SER A 162 -44.36 5.57 12.95
N GLY A 163 -44.64 4.68 11.98
CA GLY A 163 -45.95 4.53 11.38
C GLY A 163 -47.00 3.97 12.36
N ASP A 164 -46.62 3.04 13.23
CA ASP A 164 -47.45 2.48 14.28
C ASP A 164 -47.77 3.51 15.37
N ALA A 165 -46.77 4.32 15.78
CA ALA A 165 -46.99 5.42 16.72
C ALA A 165 -48.00 6.46 16.19
N LEU A 166 -47.85 6.90 14.93
CA LEU A 166 -48.75 7.83 14.30
C LEU A 166 -50.18 7.27 14.20
N ARG A 167 -50.34 5.99 13.88
CA ARG A 167 -51.67 5.34 13.85
C ARG A 167 -52.29 5.23 15.24
N GLY A 168 -51.51 5.03 16.27
CA GLY A 168 -51.95 5.02 17.66
C GLY A 168 -52.43 6.39 18.16
N GLU A 169 -51.88 7.49 17.65
CA GLU A 169 -52.27 8.84 17.99
C GLU A 169 -53.57 9.26 17.30
N ILE A 170 -53.92 8.66 16.17
CA ILE A 170 -55.13 8.98 15.38
C ILE A 170 -56.34 8.14 15.86
N GLY A 171 -56.08 7.03 16.54
CA GLY A 171 -57.10 6.14 17.12
C GLY A 171 -57.46 6.51 18.54
#